data_47c88d51c1784463af4f65457ea10b16
#
_entry.id   47c88d51c1784463af4f65457ea10b16
#
_cell.length_a   1.000
_cell.length_b   1.000
_cell.length_c   1.000
_cell.angle_alpha   90.00
_cell.angle_beta   90.00
_cell.angle_gamma   90.00
#
_symmetry.space_group_name_H-M   'P 1'
#
loop_
_entity.id
_entity.type
_entity.pdbx_description
1 polymer ?
#
loop_
_entity_poly.entity_id
_entity_poly.type
_entity_poly.pdbx_seq_one_letter_code
_entity_poly.pdbx_strand_id
1 'polypeptide(L)'
;MSRERIATQESTSLDKMVAHYTRVGSANRTAFQELKVVLARFHEQGIECLLLKGADLVPRLYGILGARPMADVDLLVHEADLAAIDRVLKTLGYGPHIDGNPAYVDPEHKLDLDVVTDIWYMDDPAIIWQRAVQREFLGSPVRAMDSNDLLLYLTAYVVVYRGRLSPFFGQDLALLMEKERIEWPFVLTEACRYHLKIPLYHGLTYAIRGKQAKVPPEVMGRLAPSGVRERLLCWVLQKLVTETAIPEVSFFLLFITQPGAKRLRWLQQSLFPSRAFLNYRYGDRASTHPLLVRIGRPFSLAWQGLLLSGRILTALLKPRRTGAMPRSLSR
;
A
#
# COMPACT_ATOMS: atom_id res chain seq x y z
N MET A 1 -41.40 -5.28 17.08
CA MET A 1 -40.54 -4.08 16.85
C MET A 1 -41.30 -3.21 15.86
N SER A 2 -41.64 -1.97 16.25
CA SER A 2 -42.52 -1.11 15.45
C SER A 2 -41.78 -0.53 14.24
N ARG A 3 -42.50 -0.28 13.15
CA ARG A 3 -41.99 0.35 11.91
C ARG A 3 -41.26 1.68 12.18
N GLU A 4 -41.63 2.42 13.19
CA GLU A 4 -40.98 3.67 13.62
C GLU A 4 -39.54 3.47 14.13
N ARG A 5 -39.27 2.41 14.87
CA ARG A 5 -37.90 2.12 15.34
C ARG A 5 -36.95 1.76 14.17
N ILE A 6 -37.45 1.07 13.18
CA ILE A 6 -36.69 0.71 11.96
C ILE A 6 -36.42 1.99 11.17
N ALA A 7 -37.40 2.84 10.92
CA ALA A 7 -37.24 4.11 10.20
C ALA A 7 -36.25 5.07 10.91
N THR A 8 -36.29 5.17 12.23
CA THR A 8 -35.37 5.99 13.02
C THR A 8 -33.94 5.43 12.96
N GLN A 9 -33.78 4.11 12.98
CA GLN A 9 -32.46 3.46 12.90
C GLN A 9 -31.85 3.58 11.51
N GLU A 10 -32.67 3.52 10.45
CA GLU A 10 -32.24 3.73 9.06
C GLU A 10 -31.85 5.20 8.82
N SER A 11 -32.63 6.17 9.29
CA SER A 11 -32.29 7.61 9.22
C SER A 11 -30.97 7.89 9.91
N THR A 12 -30.75 7.41 11.13
CA THR A 12 -29.49 7.58 11.87
C THR A 12 -28.30 6.93 11.15
N SER A 13 -28.51 5.82 10.43
CA SER A 13 -27.46 5.15 9.64
C SER A 13 -27.10 5.96 8.39
N LEU A 14 -28.10 6.51 7.71
CA LEU A 14 -27.91 7.36 6.53
C LEU A 14 -27.17 8.65 6.88
N ASP A 15 -27.56 9.32 7.97
CA ASP A 15 -26.93 10.55 8.44
C ASP A 15 -25.44 10.34 8.78
N LYS A 16 -25.11 9.22 9.44
CA LYS A 16 -23.72 8.84 9.72
C LYS A 16 -22.92 8.60 8.44
N MET A 17 -23.53 7.95 7.47
CA MET A 17 -22.90 7.68 6.16
C MET A 17 -22.65 8.99 5.41
N VAL A 18 -23.63 9.88 5.32
CA VAL A 18 -23.50 11.20 4.69
C VAL A 18 -22.41 12.02 5.39
N ALA A 19 -22.42 12.07 6.72
CA ALA A 19 -21.39 12.77 7.49
C ALA A 19 -19.98 12.20 7.24
N HIS A 20 -19.85 10.85 7.13
CA HIS A 20 -18.59 10.20 6.77
C HIS A 20 -18.10 10.62 5.39
N TYR A 21 -18.97 10.53 4.36
CA TYR A 21 -18.64 10.93 2.98
C TYR A 21 -18.26 12.41 2.89
N THR A 22 -18.97 13.28 3.58
CA THR A 22 -18.69 14.71 3.61
C THR A 22 -17.32 14.99 4.24
N ARG A 23 -17.03 14.36 5.37
CA ARG A 23 -15.74 14.50 6.05
C ARG A 23 -14.57 14.00 5.20
N VAL A 24 -14.70 12.81 4.63
CA VAL A 24 -13.68 12.24 3.73
C VAL A 24 -13.49 13.13 2.50
N GLY A 25 -14.60 13.57 1.90
CA GLY A 25 -14.56 14.45 0.71
C GLY A 25 -13.91 15.80 0.98
N SER A 26 -14.16 16.39 2.15
CA SER A 26 -13.50 17.64 2.58
C SER A 26 -12.00 17.44 2.77
N ALA A 27 -11.59 16.38 3.49
CA ALA A 27 -10.17 16.07 3.71
C ALA A 27 -9.43 15.82 2.40
N ASN A 28 -9.98 14.98 1.51
CA ASN A 28 -9.38 14.71 0.21
C ASN A 28 -9.30 15.96 -0.67
N ARG A 29 -10.31 16.84 -0.62
CA ARG A 29 -10.29 18.11 -1.36
C ARG A 29 -9.14 19.01 -0.90
N THR A 30 -8.97 19.17 0.41
CA THR A 30 -7.86 19.94 0.97
C THR A 30 -6.53 19.34 0.56
N ALA A 31 -6.33 18.04 0.75
CA ALA A 31 -5.10 17.35 0.34
C ALA A 31 -4.80 17.51 -1.16
N PHE A 32 -5.81 17.46 -2.02
CA PHE A 32 -5.61 17.61 -3.47
C PHE A 32 -5.33 19.05 -3.89
N GLN A 33 -5.85 20.04 -3.18
CA GLN A 33 -5.49 21.44 -3.41
C GLN A 33 -4.02 21.69 -3.08
N GLU A 34 -3.55 21.17 -1.95
CA GLU A 34 -2.14 21.26 -1.54
C GLU A 34 -1.24 20.45 -2.52
N LEU A 35 -1.65 19.25 -2.88
CA LEU A 35 -0.91 18.44 -3.87
C LEU A 35 -0.74 19.18 -5.19
N LYS A 36 -1.76 19.89 -5.65
CA LYS A 36 -1.66 20.70 -6.87
C LYS A 36 -0.57 21.77 -6.76
N VAL A 37 -0.42 22.41 -5.61
CA VAL A 37 0.66 23.39 -5.37
C VAL A 37 2.03 22.70 -5.42
N VAL A 38 2.17 21.55 -4.77
CA VAL A 38 3.41 20.76 -4.79
C VAL A 38 3.79 20.36 -6.22
N LEU A 39 2.83 19.82 -6.97
CA LEU A 39 3.05 19.38 -8.37
C LEU A 39 3.44 20.54 -9.29
N ALA A 40 2.85 21.72 -9.10
CA ALA A 40 3.22 22.92 -9.86
C ALA A 40 4.68 23.30 -9.58
N ARG A 41 5.10 23.27 -8.32
CA ARG A 41 6.51 23.55 -7.94
C ARG A 41 7.48 22.50 -8.46
N PHE A 42 7.08 21.23 -8.46
CA PHE A 42 7.89 20.16 -9.07
C PHE A 42 8.06 20.40 -10.57
N HIS A 43 6.99 20.72 -11.26
CA HIS A 43 7.02 21.02 -12.69
C HIS A 43 7.96 22.22 -13.00
N GLU A 44 7.87 23.32 -12.24
CA GLU A 44 8.76 24.49 -12.37
C GLU A 44 10.25 24.14 -12.22
N GLN A 45 10.56 23.09 -11.47
CA GLN A 45 11.93 22.62 -11.23
C GLN A 45 12.34 21.45 -12.14
N GLY A 46 11.48 21.04 -13.08
CA GLY A 46 11.73 19.90 -13.96
C GLY A 46 11.72 18.55 -13.23
N ILE A 47 11.10 18.47 -12.06
CA ILE A 47 10.99 17.23 -11.26
C ILE A 47 9.81 16.42 -11.78
N GLU A 48 10.07 15.21 -12.25
CA GLU A 48 9.02 14.26 -12.62
C GLU A 48 8.58 13.42 -11.43
N CYS A 49 7.28 13.14 -11.33
CA CYS A 49 6.74 12.20 -10.35
C CYS A 49 5.55 11.42 -10.90
N LEU A 50 5.35 10.21 -10.37
CA LEU A 50 4.13 9.43 -10.57
C LEU A 50 3.28 9.45 -9.33
N LEU A 51 1.99 9.71 -9.50
CA LEU A 51 1.02 9.56 -8.42
C LEU A 51 0.79 8.07 -8.15
N LEU A 52 0.81 7.70 -6.89
CA LEU A 52 0.56 6.33 -6.44
C LEU A 52 -0.71 6.24 -5.59
N LYS A 53 -1.26 5.04 -5.46
CA LYS A 53 -2.34 4.70 -4.53
C LYS A 53 -3.52 5.70 -4.56
N GLY A 54 -3.88 6.26 -3.39
CA GLY A 54 -5.03 7.15 -3.21
C GLY A 54 -5.03 8.36 -4.13
N ALA A 55 -3.87 8.98 -4.33
CA ALA A 55 -3.74 10.18 -5.17
C ALA A 55 -4.07 9.93 -6.63
N ASP A 56 -3.72 8.75 -7.18
CA ASP A 56 -4.15 8.33 -8.52
C ASP A 56 -5.56 7.74 -8.51
N LEU A 57 -5.86 6.84 -7.56
CA LEU A 57 -7.09 6.05 -7.59
C LEU A 57 -8.36 6.88 -7.39
N VAL A 58 -8.34 7.87 -6.49
CA VAL A 58 -9.55 8.64 -6.17
C VAL A 58 -10.08 9.41 -7.38
N PRO A 59 -9.31 10.24 -8.08
CA PRO A 59 -9.77 10.91 -9.28
C PRO A 59 -10.00 9.95 -10.46
N ARG A 60 -9.15 8.92 -10.60
CA ARG A 60 -9.16 8.00 -11.72
C ARG A 60 -10.34 7.03 -11.71
N LEU A 61 -10.64 6.45 -10.54
CA LEU A 61 -11.58 5.34 -10.45
C LEU A 61 -12.88 5.69 -9.72
N TYR A 62 -12.84 6.57 -8.73
CA TYR A 62 -14.02 6.83 -7.90
C TYR A 62 -14.86 7.99 -8.42
N GLY A 63 -14.27 9.05 -8.93
CA GLY A 63 -14.97 10.24 -9.40
C GLY A 63 -15.63 11.08 -8.30
N ILE A 64 -15.71 10.56 -7.07
CA ILE A 64 -16.29 11.21 -5.90
C ILE A 64 -15.25 11.21 -4.78
N LEU A 65 -14.84 12.40 -4.33
CA LEU A 65 -13.78 12.55 -3.33
C LEU A 65 -14.09 11.88 -2.00
N GLY A 66 -15.35 11.81 -1.61
CA GLY A 66 -15.80 11.20 -0.36
C GLY A 66 -15.84 9.66 -0.36
N ALA A 67 -15.70 9.03 -1.54
CA ALA A 67 -15.91 7.59 -1.67
C ALA A 67 -14.74 6.72 -1.20
N ARG A 68 -13.52 7.28 -1.11
CA ARG A 68 -12.32 6.58 -0.68
C ARG A 68 -11.45 7.46 0.21
N PRO A 69 -11.29 7.14 1.50
CA PRO A 69 -10.40 7.90 2.37
C PRO A 69 -8.93 7.74 1.93
N MET A 70 -8.17 8.81 2.12
CA MET A 70 -6.74 8.90 1.89
C MET A 70 -6.12 9.54 3.13
N ALA A 71 -5.04 8.96 3.65
CA ALA A 71 -4.33 9.48 4.82
C ALA A 71 -3.10 10.28 4.40
N ASP A 72 -2.47 9.86 3.32
CA ASP A 72 -1.20 10.35 2.80
C ASP A 72 -1.23 10.34 1.26
N VAL A 73 -0.28 11.00 0.65
CA VAL A 73 -0.03 10.95 -0.80
C VAL A 73 1.34 10.34 -1.04
N ASP A 74 1.35 9.25 -1.80
CA ASP A 74 2.59 8.59 -2.20
C ASP A 74 3.00 9.07 -3.61
N LEU A 75 4.26 9.46 -3.73
CA LEU A 75 4.89 9.89 -4.98
C LEU A 75 6.09 9.02 -5.30
N LEU A 76 6.11 8.41 -6.49
CA LEU A 76 7.34 7.81 -7.02
C LEU A 76 8.12 8.90 -7.76
N VAL A 77 9.41 9.04 -7.43
CA VAL A 77 10.30 10.05 -7.99
C VAL A 77 11.64 9.42 -8.39
N HIS A 78 12.43 10.14 -9.17
CA HIS A 78 13.81 9.72 -9.45
C HIS A 78 14.70 9.99 -8.25
N GLU A 79 15.60 9.07 -7.91
CA GLU A 79 16.53 9.20 -6.78
C GLU A 79 17.40 10.46 -6.91
N ALA A 80 17.76 10.83 -8.16
CA ALA A 80 18.54 12.03 -8.46
C ALA A 80 17.83 13.33 -8.03
N ASP A 81 16.50 13.34 -7.97
CA ASP A 81 15.70 14.54 -7.67
C ASP A 81 15.46 14.74 -6.16
N LEU A 82 15.80 13.77 -5.31
CA LEU A 82 15.51 13.84 -3.87
C LEU A 82 15.99 15.14 -3.20
N ALA A 83 17.19 15.60 -3.56
CA ALA A 83 17.75 16.85 -2.99
C ALA A 83 16.98 18.11 -3.46
N ALA A 84 16.46 18.11 -4.68
CA ALA A 84 15.63 19.19 -5.21
C ALA A 84 14.24 19.16 -4.56
N ILE A 85 13.64 17.98 -4.44
CA ILE A 85 12.36 17.74 -3.76
C ILE A 85 12.41 18.23 -2.31
N ASP A 86 13.48 17.88 -1.57
CA ASP A 86 13.66 18.31 -0.18
C ASP A 86 13.68 19.84 -0.07
N ARG A 87 14.40 20.53 -0.97
CA ARG A 87 14.43 22.01 -1.01
C ARG A 87 13.06 22.60 -1.30
N VAL A 88 12.37 22.07 -2.31
CA VAL A 88 11.03 22.56 -2.69
C VAL A 88 10.05 22.38 -1.54
N LEU A 89 9.96 21.20 -0.94
CA LEU A 89 9.02 20.92 0.13
C LEU A 89 9.31 21.75 1.39
N LYS A 90 10.58 21.94 1.75
CA LYS A 90 10.95 22.86 2.85
C LYS A 90 10.53 24.31 2.58
N THR A 91 10.67 24.77 1.33
CA THR A 91 10.22 26.12 0.95
C THR A 91 8.71 26.28 1.06
N LEU A 92 7.97 25.18 0.86
CA LEU A 92 6.51 25.14 1.07
C LEU A 92 6.11 24.91 2.54
N GLY A 93 7.10 24.83 3.46
CA GLY A 93 6.85 24.69 4.90
C GLY A 93 6.75 23.26 5.41
N TYR A 94 6.93 22.25 4.54
CA TYR A 94 6.90 20.87 4.97
C TYR A 94 8.09 20.51 5.86
N GLY A 95 7.81 19.86 6.97
CA GLY A 95 8.83 19.26 7.84
C GLY A 95 9.11 17.80 7.44
N PRO A 96 10.29 17.25 7.81
CA PRO A 96 10.56 15.83 7.61
C PRO A 96 9.66 14.99 8.51
N HIS A 97 9.12 13.94 7.96
CA HIS A 97 8.43 12.93 8.76
C HIS A 97 9.42 12.15 9.61
N ILE A 98 8.92 11.75 10.77
CA ILE A 98 9.77 11.17 11.82
C ILE A 98 10.21 9.71 11.54
N ASP A 99 9.72 8.96 10.53
CA ASP A 99 10.03 7.52 10.42
C ASP A 99 11.14 7.10 9.42
N GLY A 100 11.98 8.04 9.05
CA GLY A 100 13.24 7.76 8.38
C GLY A 100 13.15 7.41 6.89
N ASN A 101 11.95 7.38 6.31
CA ASN A 101 11.74 7.44 4.87
C ASN A 101 11.71 8.90 4.43
N PRO A 102 11.95 9.23 3.15
CA PRO A 102 11.70 10.56 2.62
C PRO A 102 10.19 10.86 2.65
N ALA A 103 9.67 11.12 3.82
CA ALA A 103 8.30 11.51 4.06
C ALA A 103 8.30 12.95 4.61
N TYR A 104 7.28 13.70 4.26
CA TYR A 104 7.16 15.10 4.60
C TYR A 104 5.79 15.38 5.17
N VAL A 105 5.75 16.06 6.29
CA VAL A 105 4.53 16.42 7.01
C VAL A 105 4.27 17.89 6.85
N ASP A 106 3.08 18.25 6.40
CA ASP A 106 2.56 19.61 6.49
C ASP A 106 2.27 19.97 7.95
N PRO A 107 2.74 21.12 8.47
CA PRO A 107 2.51 21.54 9.86
C PRO A 107 1.03 21.59 10.25
N GLU A 108 0.15 21.85 9.31
CA GLU A 108 -1.30 21.90 9.52
C GLU A 108 -1.99 20.55 9.18
N HIS A 109 -1.22 19.52 8.86
CA HIS A 109 -1.72 18.19 8.47
C HIS A 109 -2.75 18.19 7.33
N LYS A 110 -2.61 19.14 6.40
CA LYS A 110 -3.45 19.20 5.20
C LYS A 110 -3.07 18.13 4.19
N LEU A 111 -1.77 17.85 4.11
CA LEU A 111 -1.21 16.86 3.22
C LEU A 111 0.11 16.29 3.78
N ASP A 112 0.14 15.00 4.02
CA ASP A 112 1.38 14.29 4.31
C ASP A 112 1.85 13.57 3.03
N LEU A 113 3.15 13.64 2.72
CA LEU A 113 3.75 13.13 1.49
C LEU A 113 4.75 12.02 1.79
N ASP A 114 4.53 10.84 1.20
CA ASP A 114 5.50 9.75 1.15
C ASP A 114 6.20 9.76 -0.22
N VAL A 115 7.52 9.97 -0.21
CA VAL A 115 8.34 10.00 -1.43
C VAL A 115 9.12 8.70 -1.53
N VAL A 116 8.90 7.95 -2.60
CA VAL A 116 9.59 6.68 -2.86
C VAL A 116 10.37 6.76 -4.17
N THR A 117 11.49 6.05 -4.26
CA THR A 117 12.37 6.07 -5.44
C THR A 117 12.35 4.76 -6.20
N ASP A 118 11.75 3.71 -5.62
CA ASP A 118 11.68 2.40 -6.25
C ASP A 118 10.35 1.68 -5.98
N ILE A 119 10.13 0.64 -6.74
CA ILE A 119 9.06 -0.33 -6.50
C ILE A 119 9.73 -1.61 -6.00
N TRP A 120 9.63 -1.86 -4.72
CA TRP A 120 10.38 -2.85 -3.95
C TRP A 120 10.46 -4.28 -4.56
N TYR A 121 9.48 -4.69 -5.35
CA TYR A 121 9.47 -6.01 -6.00
C TYR A 121 10.10 -6.02 -7.40
N MET A 122 10.29 -4.85 -8.02
CA MET A 122 10.89 -4.73 -9.35
C MET A 122 12.41 -4.70 -9.27
N ASP A 123 13.09 -5.24 -10.27
CA ASP A 123 14.55 -5.21 -10.34
C ASP A 123 15.06 -3.90 -10.94
N ASP A 124 14.28 -3.33 -11.86
CA ASP A 124 14.59 -2.08 -12.56
C ASP A 124 13.38 -1.12 -12.48
N PRO A 125 13.44 -0.06 -11.66
CA PRO A 125 12.38 0.93 -11.57
C PRO A 125 12.19 1.73 -12.86
N ALA A 126 13.17 1.79 -13.77
CA ALA A 126 13.04 2.50 -15.05
C ALA A 126 11.91 1.93 -15.91
N ILE A 127 11.57 0.66 -15.74
CA ILE A 127 10.47 0.01 -16.47
C ILE A 127 9.13 0.69 -16.17
N ILE A 128 8.86 1.07 -14.92
CA ILE A 128 7.63 1.77 -14.55
C ILE A 128 7.56 3.15 -15.22
N TRP A 129 8.67 3.87 -15.25
CA TRP A 129 8.75 5.17 -15.90
C TRP A 129 8.50 5.10 -17.41
N GLN A 130 9.03 4.08 -18.08
CA GLN A 130 8.82 3.85 -19.52
C GLN A 130 7.36 3.53 -19.86
N ARG A 131 6.65 2.82 -18.98
CA ARG A 131 5.25 2.42 -19.15
C ARG A 131 4.25 3.44 -18.58
N ALA A 132 4.73 4.40 -17.80
CA ALA A 132 3.86 5.40 -17.16
C ALA A 132 3.05 6.17 -18.21
N VAL A 133 1.77 6.33 -17.91
CA VAL A 133 0.82 7.03 -18.78
C VAL A 133 0.61 8.46 -18.30
N GLN A 134 0.38 9.37 -19.24
CA GLN A 134 0.00 10.74 -18.93
C GLN A 134 -1.48 10.79 -18.60
N ARG A 135 -1.82 11.48 -17.51
CA ARG A 135 -3.18 11.69 -17.04
C ARG A 135 -3.38 13.14 -16.64
N GLU A 136 -4.61 13.51 -16.38
CA GLU A 136 -4.98 14.81 -15.86
C GLU A 136 -5.30 14.70 -14.36
N PHE A 137 -4.72 15.57 -13.57
CA PHE A 137 -5.02 15.73 -12.15
C PHE A 137 -5.42 17.18 -11.88
N LEU A 138 -6.71 17.44 -11.64
CA LEU A 138 -7.27 18.77 -11.39
C LEU A 138 -6.83 19.84 -12.41
N GLY A 139 -6.84 19.49 -13.70
CA GLY A 139 -6.45 20.37 -14.79
C GLY A 139 -4.93 20.45 -15.03
N SER A 140 -4.12 19.68 -14.32
CA SER A 140 -2.66 19.63 -14.52
C SER A 140 -2.23 18.26 -15.07
N PRO A 141 -1.31 18.19 -16.04
CA PRO A 141 -0.80 16.93 -16.51
C PRO A 141 0.07 16.27 -15.40
N VAL A 142 -0.15 14.97 -15.19
CA VAL A 142 0.63 14.14 -14.26
C VAL A 142 0.95 12.79 -14.89
N ARG A 143 1.93 12.11 -14.35
CA ARG A 143 2.19 10.70 -14.72
C ARG A 143 1.59 9.76 -13.68
N ALA A 144 1.14 8.60 -14.14
CA ALA A 144 0.59 7.54 -13.30
C ALA A 144 0.99 6.17 -13.86
N MET A 145 0.87 5.14 -13.06
CA MET A 145 1.09 3.78 -13.54
C MET A 145 0.06 3.41 -14.61
N ASP A 146 0.50 2.70 -15.63
CA ASP A 146 -0.37 1.97 -16.53
C ASP A 146 -1.29 1.01 -15.74
N SER A 147 -2.44 0.65 -16.31
CA SER A 147 -3.47 -0.12 -15.60
C SER A 147 -2.98 -1.52 -15.19
N ASN A 148 -2.10 -2.12 -15.98
CA ASN A 148 -1.56 -3.45 -15.71
C ASN A 148 -0.53 -3.41 -14.59
N ASP A 149 0.39 -2.44 -14.63
CA ASP A 149 1.36 -2.22 -13.56
C ASP A 149 0.68 -1.79 -12.27
N LEU A 150 -0.39 -0.97 -12.35
CA LEU A 150 -1.19 -0.56 -11.20
C LEU A 150 -1.88 -1.76 -10.53
N LEU A 151 -2.44 -2.69 -11.30
CA LEU A 151 -3.05 -3.92 -10.77
C LEU A 151 -2.04 -4.76 -9.99
N LEU A 152 -0.84 -4.96 -10.55
CA LEU A 152 0.26 -5.67 -9.90
C LEU A 152 0.74 -4.93 -8.65
N TYR A 153 0.93 -3.62 -8.74
CA TYR A 153 1.39 -2.79 -7.62
C TYR A 153 0.41 -2.81 -6.45
N LEU A 154 -0.88 -2.58 -6.68
CA LEU A 154 -1.89 -2.61 -5.63
C LEU A 154 -1.93 -3.98 -4.94
N THR A 155 -1.84 -5.04 -5.73
CA THR A 155 -1.85 -6.40 -5.19
C THR A 155 -0.59 -6.69 -4.36
N ALA A 156 0.59 -6.36 -4.88
CA ALA A 156 1.84 -6.53 -4.15
C ALA A 156 1.85 -5.70 -2.87
N TYR A 157 1.42 -4.44 -2.95
CA TYR A 157 1.38 -3.53 -1.81
C TYR A 157 0.46 -4.03 -0.71
N VAL A 158 -0.79 -4.38 -1.04
CA VAL A 158 -1.78 -4.75 -0.01
C VAL A 158 -1.55 -6.15 0.52
N VAL A 159 -1.30 -7.13 -0.37
CA VAL A 159 -1.20 -8.55 0.04
C VAL A 159 0.16 -8.85 0.68
N VAL A 160 1.24 -8.29 0.15
CA VAL A 160 2.60 -8.62 0.61
C VAL A 160 3.16 -7.56 1.54
N TYR A 161 3.20 -6.30 1.09
CA TYR A 161 3.84 -5.22 1.85
C TYR A 161 3.03 -4.83 3.10
N ARG A 162 1.71 -4.66 2.99
CA ARG A 162 0.83 -4.38 4.16
C ARG A 162 0.42 -5.65 4.88
N GLY A 163 0.35 -6.79 4.19
CA GLY A 163 -0.08 -8.07 4.76
C GLY A 163 -1.49 -8.03 5.35
N ARG A 164 -2.34 -7.14 4.86
CA ARG A 164 -3.70 -6.94 5.37
C ARG A 164 -4.63 -6.44 4.27
N LEU A 165 -5.68 -7.21 4.03
CA LEU A 165 -6.74 -6.81 3.10
C LEU A 165 -7.66 -5.76 3.73
N SER A 166 -8.11 -4.81 2.92
CA SER A 166 -9.10 -3.81 3.30
C SER A 166 -10.28 -3.82 2.34
N PRO A 167 -11.46 -3.33 2.77
CA PRO A 167 -12.61 -3.20 1.87
C PRO A 167 -12.33 -2.33 0.65
N PHE A 168 -11.55 -1.28 0.83
CA PHE A 168 -11.14 -0.38 -0.26
C PHE A 168 -10.26 -1.09 -1.27
N PHE A 169 -9.35 -1.98 -0.86
CA PHE A 169 -8.53 -2.76 -1.80
C PHE A 169 -9.38 -3.57 -2.78
N GLY A 170 -10.38 -4.32 -2.27
CA GLY A 170 -11.28 -5.07 -3.14
C GLY A 170 -12.08 -4.16 -4.08
N GLN A 171 -12.48 -2.97 -3.61
CA GLN A 171 -13.15 -1.96 -4.40
C GLN A 171 -12.22 -1.32 -5.45
N ASP A 172 -10.99 -0.98 -5.07
CA ASP A 172 -9.97 -0.45 -5.97
C ASP A 172 -9.74 -1.40 -7.15
N LEU A 173 -9.57 -2.71 -6.87
CA LEU A 173 -9.38 -3.72 -7.91
C LEU A 173 -10.63 -3.90 -8.81
N ALA A 174 -11.81 -3.92 -8.20
CA ALA A 174 -13.06 -4.07 -8.95
C ALA A 174 -13.28 -2.88 -9.92
N LEU A 175 -13.11 -1.65 -9.42
CA LEU A 175 -13.24 -0.44 -10.24
C LEU A 175 -12.15 -0.35 -11.31
N LEU A 176 -10.90 -0.74 -10.99
CA LEU A 176 -9.82 -0.75 -11.97
C LEU A 176 -10.16 -1.67 -13.16
N MET A 177 -10.60 -2.90 -12.87
CA MET A 177 -10.96 -3.87 -13.92
C MET A 177 -12.29 -3.56 -14.63
N GLU A 178 -13.15 -2.73 -14.05
CA GLU A 178 -14.39 -2.27 -14.67
C GLU A 178 -14.14 -1.09 -15.63
N LYS A 179 -13.28 -0.15 -15.22
CA LYS A 179 -13.09 1.12 -15.91
C LYS A 179 -11.90 1.16 -16.86
N GLU A 180 -10.95 0.26 -16.66
CA GLU A 180 -9.70 0.24 -17.41
C GLU A 180 -9.52 -1.11 -18.12
N ARG A 181 -8.88 -1.06 -19.26
CA ARG A 181 -8.51 -2.28 -19.99
C ARG A 181 -7.31 -2.94 -19.35
N ILE A 182 -7.44 -4.23 -18.98
CA ILE A 182 -6.38 -5.07 -18.44
C ILE A 182 -5.90 -6.05 -19.51
N GLU A 183 -4.61 -6.01 -19.81
CA GLU A 183 -3.93 -6.93 -20.74
C GLU A 183 -3.48 -8.17 -19.97
N TRP A 184 -4.41 -9.12 -19.77
CA TRP A 184 -4.18 -10.30 -18.93
C TRP A 184 -2.94 -11.13 -19.29
N PRO A 185 -2.59 -11.35 -20.58
CA PRO A 185 -1.35 -12.06 -20.93
C PRO A 185 -0.12 -11.36 -20.38
N PHE A 186 -0.07 -10.04 -20.45
CA PHE A 186 1.00 -9.22 -19.88
C PHE A 186 1.04 -9.34 -18.34
N VAL A 187 -0.10 -9.12 -17.68
CA VAL A 187 -0.21 -9.20 -16.22
C VAL A 187 0.23 -10.56 -15.70
N LEU A 188 -0.17 -11.66 -16.36
CA LEU A 188 0.24 -13.01 -15.98
C LEU A 188 1.75 -13.23 -16.13
N THR A 189 2.36 -12.70 -17.19
CA THR A 189 3.80 -12.80 -17.42
C THR A 189 4.59 -12.03 -16.35
N GLU A 190 4.23 -10.78 -16.11
CA GLU A 190 4.90 -9.95 -15.10
C GLU A 190 4.65 -10.46 -13.67
N ALA A 191 3.44 -10.98 -13.38
CA ALA A 191 3.17 -11.62 -12.09
C ALA A 191 4.08 -12.82 -11.81
N CYS A 192 4.39 -13.63 -12.83
CA CYS A 192 5.35 -14.71 -12.70
C CYS A 192 6.78 -14.19 -12.55
N ARG A 193 7.17 -13.20 -13.36
CA ARG A 193 8.50 -12.57 -13.34
C ARG A 193 8.83 -11.98 -11.96
N TYR A 194 7.87 -11.31 -11.33
CA TYR A 194 8.05 -10.66 -10.03
C TYR A 194 7.66 -11.54 -8.83
N HIS A 195 7.40 -12.82 -9.04
CA HIS A 195 6.94 -13.75 -7.99
C HIS A 195 5.63 -13.34 -7.31
N LEU A 196 4.78 -12.61 -8.03
CA LEU A 196 3.48 -12.13 -7.56
C LEU A 196 2.30 -13.03 -7.96
N LYS A 197 2.53 -14.18 -8.64
CA LYS A 197 1.47 -15.09 -9.09
C LYS A 197 0.46 -15.42 -7.97
N ILE A 198 0.93 -15.90 -6.84
CA ILE A 198 0.06 -16.30 -5.73
C ILE A 198 -0.52 -15.11 -4.96
N PRO A 199 0.23 -14.02 -4.66
CA PRO A 199 -0.36 -12.77 -4.19
C PRO A 199 -1.48 -12.24 -5.09
N LEU A 200 -1.29 -12.24 -6.42
CA LEU A 200 -2.30 -11.79 -7.38
C LEU A 200 -3.54 -12.70 -7.36
N TYR A 201 -3.36 -14.02 -7.38
CA TYR A 201 -4.45 -14.98 -7.22
C TYR A 201 -5.26 -14.71 -5.94
N HIS A 202 -4.57 -14.45 -4.83
CA HIS A 202 -5.19 -14.18 -3.53
C HIS A 202 -5.99 -12.87 -3.54
N GLY A 203 -5.39 -11.78 -4.05
CA GLY A 203 -6.01 -10.46 -4.16
C GLY A 203 -7.24 -10.47 -5.07
N LEU A 204 -7.14 -11.09 -6.25
CA LEU A 204 -8.27 -11.23 -7.18
C LEU A 204 -9.39 -12.09 -6.59
N THR A 205 -9.05 -13.20 -5.91
CA THR A 205 -10.05 -14.03 -5.21
C THR A 205 -10.82 -13.22 -4.16
N TYR A 206 -10.13 -12.35 -3.43
CA TYR A 206 -10.77 -11.46 -2.46
C TYR A 206 -11.69 -10.44 -3.15
N ALA A 207 -11.25 -9.81 -4.23
CA ALA A 207 -12.04 -8.84 -4.99
C ALA A 207 -13.29 -9.48 -5.62
N ILE A 208 -13.18 -10.69 -6.17
CA ILE A 208 -14.31 -11.44 -6.74
C ILE A 208 -15.35 -11.73 -5.63
N ARG A 209 -14.92 -12.27 -4.49
CA ARG A 209 -15.82 -12.67 -3.41
C ARG A 209 -16.50 -11.48 -2.71
N GLY A 210 -15.75 -10.40 -2.49
CA GLY A 210 -16.22 -9.25 -1.70
C GLY A 210 -16.86 -8.14 -2.51
N LYS A 211 -16.46 -7.96 -3.77
CA LYS A 211 -16.85 -6.82 -4.61
C LYS A 211 -17.36 -7.20 -5.99
N GLN A 212 -17.58 -8.49 -6.23
CA GLN A 212 -18.06 -9.03 -7.51
C GLN A 212 -17.20 -8.60 -8.73
N ALA A 213 -15.91 -8.44 -8.53
CA ALA A 213 -14.97 -8.11 -9.59
C ALA A 213 -15.02 -9.17 -10.69
N LYS A 214 -15.03 -8.72 -11.96
CA LYS A 214 -15.10 -9.60 -13.13
C LYS A 214 -13.69 -9.94 -13.60
N VAL A 215 -13.25 -11.17 -13.37
CA VAL A 215 -11.97 -11.69 -13.86
C VAL A 215 -12.25 -12.91 -14.74
N PRO A 216 -11.65 -13.01 -15.94
CA PRO A 216 -11.86 -14.17 -16.80
C PRO A 216 -11.49 -15.47 -16.08
N PRO A 217 -12.33 -16.53 -16.17
CA PRO A 217 -12.07 -17.81 -15.50
C PRO A 217 -10.72 -18.45 -15.88
N GLU A 218 -10.31 -18.30 -17.14
CA GLU A 218 -9.03 -18.79 -17.65
C GLU A 218 -7.82 -18.09 -16.97
N VAL A 219 -7.94 -16.80 -16.64
CA VAL A 219 -6.92 -16.07 -15.88
C VAL A 219 -6.79 -16.66 -14.48
N MET A 220 -7.91 -16.85 -13.79
CA MET A 220 -7.92 -17.47 -12.47
C MET A 220 -7.38 -18.90 -12.50
N GLY A 221 -7.70 -19.66 -13.55
CA GLY A 221 -7.13 -20.99 -13.76
C GLY A 221 -5.60 -21.00 -13.90
N ARG A 222 -5.03 -20.06 -14.67
CA ARG A 222 -3.58 -19.90 -14.84
C ARG A 222 -2.86 -19.42 -13.57
N LEU A 223 -3.52 -18.59 -12.77
CA LEU A 223 -2.99 -18.12 -11.49
C LEU A 223 -3.11 -19.14 -10.36
N ALA A 224 -4.01 -20.12 -10.50
CA ALA A 224 -4.29 -21.11 -9.46
C ALA A 224 -3.01 -21.82 -8.98
N PRO A 225 -2.90 -22.10 -7.67
CA PRO A 225 -1.73 -22.78 -7.11
C PRO A 225 -1.55 -24.19 -7.68
N SER A 226 -0.45 -24.45 -8.37
CA SER A 226 -0.21 -25.72 -9.08
C SER A 226 0.70 -26.71 -8.33
N GLY A 227 1.58 -26.24 -7.47
CA GLY A 227 2.54 -27.07 -6.73
C GLY A 227 2.37 -26.98 -5.22
N VAL A 228 3.09 -27.84 -4.50
CA VAL A 228 3.06 -27.84 -3.01
C VAL A 228 3.46 -26.50 -2.43
N ARG A 229 4.53 -25.89 -2.95
CA ARG A 229 5.02 -24.57 -2.51
C ARG A 229 3.98 -23.46 -2.72
N GLU A 230 3.33 -23.41 -3.89
CA GLU A 230 2.32 -22.42 -4.20
C GLU A 230 1.05 -22.63 -3.35
N ARG A 231 0.62 -23.88 -3.15
CA ARG A 231 -0.50 -24.21 -2.25
C ARG A 231 -0.20 -23.83 -0.80
N LEU A 232 1.01 -24.06 -0.34
CA LEU A 232 1.44 -23.63 1.01
C LEU A 232 1.42 -22.11 1.14
N LEU A 233 1.97 -21.37 0.17
CA LEU A 233 1.95 -19.91 0.17
C LEU A 233 0.52 -19.38 0.15
N CYS A 234 -0.34 -19.93 -0.70
CA CYS A 234 -1.76 -19.53 -0.76
C CYS A 234 -2.46 -19.76 0.59
N TRP A 235 -2.21 -20.90 1.24
CA TRP A 235 -2.72 -21.20 2.56
C TRP A 235 -2.19 -20.23 3.64
N VAL A 236 -0.89 -19.89 3.59
CA VAL A 236 -0.28 -18.91 4.49
C VAL A 236 -0.93 -17.53 4.31
N LEU A 237 -1.12 -17.06 3.07
CA LEU A 237 -1.78 -15.79 2.78
C LEU A 237 -3.22 -15.79 3.29
N GLN A 238 -3.96 -16.87 3.07
CA GLN A 238 -5.33 -17.00 3.58
C GLN A 238 -5.37 -16.89 5.10
N LYS A 239 -4.46 -17.57 5.80
CA LYS A 239 -4.40 -17.56 7.25
C LYS A 239 -3.95 -16.22 7.83
N LEU A 240 -2.87 -15.66 7.34
CA LEU A 240 -2.21 -14.51 7.95
C LEU A 240 -2.78 -13.17 7.47
N VAL A 241 -3.18 -13.08 6.19
CA VAL A 241 -3.66 -11.82 5.58
C VAL A 241 -5.16 -11.66 5.68
N THR A 242 -5.91 -12.76 5.53
CA THR A 242 -7.38 -12.72 5.52
C THR A 242 -8.00 -13.03 6.89
N GLU A 243 -7.56 -14.10 7.56
CA GLU A 243 -8.23 -14.60 8.76
C GLU A 243 -7.74 -13.95 10.05
N THR A 244 -6.44 -13.64 10.17
CA THR A 244 -5.84 -13.19 11.44
C THR A 244 -5.36 -11.75 11.44
N ALA A 245 -4.96 -11.22 10.29
CA ALA A 245 -4.46 -9.84 10.11
C ALA A 245 -3.42 -9.44 11.18
N ILE A 246 -2.34 -10.21 11.32
CA ILE A 246 -1.24 -9.93 12.26
C ILE A 246 -0.50 -8.68 11.78
N PRO A 247 -0.34 -7.62 12.59
CA PRO A 247 0.23 -6.35 12.15
C PRO A 247 1.63 -6.46 11.53
N GLU A 248 2.49 -7.31 12.10
CA GLU A 248 3.88 -7.46 11.69
C GLU A 248 4.10 -8.53 10.60
N VAL A 249 3.02 -9.13 10.10
CA VAL A 249 3.11 -10.22 9.10
C VAL A 249 3.79 -9.79 7.81
N SER A 250 3.75 -8.49 7.49
CA SER A 250 4.39 -7.92 6.31
C SER A 250 5.89 -8.24 6.23
N PHE A 251 6.61 -8.20 7.35
CA PHE A 251 8.03 -8.57 7.38
C PHE A 251 8.27 -10.02 6.94
N PHE A 252 7.44 -10.93 7.43
CA PHE A 252 7.50 -12.34 7.05
C PHE A 252 7.13 -12.54 5.58
N LEU A 253 6.07 -11.90 5.10
CA LEU A 253 5.62 -12.01 3.70
C LEU A 253 6.66 -11.43 2.74
N LEU A 254 7.23 -10.27 3.03
CA LEU A 254 8.33 -9.70 2.26
C LEU A 254 9.52 -10.66 2.21
N PHE A 255 9.88 -11.26 3.33
CA PHE A 255 10.99 -12.20 3.39
C PHE A 255 10.77 -13.44 2.51
N ILE A 256 9.56 -14.04 2.53
CA ILE A 256 9.28 -15.29 1.79
C ILE A 256 9.01 -15.06 0.30
N THR A 257 8.58 -13.86 -0.09
CA THR A 257 8.22 -13.54 -1.49
C THR A 257 9.40 -12.94 -2.28
N GLN A 258 10.37 -12.30 -1.63
CA GLN A 258 11.51 -11.73 -2.34
C GLN A 258 12.50 -12.78 -2.87
N PRO A 259 13.15 -12.53 -4.03
CA PRO A 259 14.24 -13.35 -4.52
C PRO A 259 15.47 -13.31 -3.59
N GLY A 260 16.32 -14.35 -3.62
CA GLY A 260 17.37 -14.59 -2.64
C GLY A 260 18.33 -13.41 -2.43
N ALA A 261 18.80 -12.79 -3.52
CA ALA A 261 19.73 -11.67 -3.45
C ALA A 261 19.12 -10.42 -2.78
N LYS A 262 17.88 -10.06 -3.14
CA LYS A 262 17.14 -8.96 -2.51
C LYS A 262 16.83 -9.26 -1.05
N ARG A 263 16.51 -10.51 -0.72
CA ARG A 263 16.27 -10.96 0.65
C ARG A 263 17.47 -10.73 1.56
N LEU A 264 18.68 -11.07 1.09
CA LEU A 264 19.91 -10.86 1.84
C LEU A 264 20.18 -9.37 2.06
N ARG A 265 20.05 -8.54 1.02
CA ARG A 265 20.21 -7.09 1.12
C ARG A 265 19.20 -6.48 2.09
N TRP A 266 17.94 -6.88 2.01
CA TRP A 266 16.89 -6.42 2.91
C TRP A 266 17.19 -6.79 4.37
N LEU A 267 17.64 -8.04 4.65
CA LEU A 267 18.09 -8.44 5.97
C LEU A 267 19.26 -7.60 6.47
N GLN A 268 20.25 -7.37 5.64
CA GLN A 268 21.41 -6.55 5.99
C GLN A 268 21.01 -5.11 6.33
N GLN A 269 20.15 -4.49 5.54
CA GLN A 269 19.63 -3.13 5.80
C GLN A 269 18.75 -3.08 7.05
N SER A 270 17.98 -4.13 7.32
CA SER A 270 17.14 -4.22 8.52
C SER A 270 17.98 -4.36 9.78
N LEU A 271 19.03 -5.18 9.76
CA LEU A 271 19.92 -5.42 10.89
C LEU A 271 20.89 -4.26 11.14
N PHE A 272 21.40 -3.66 10.06
CA PHE A 272 22.43 -2.61 10.11
C PHE A 272 21.99 -1.39 9.29
N PRO A 273 20.96 -0.67 9.73
CA PRO A 273 20.46 0.50 9.03
C PRO A 273 21.43 1.69 9.12
N SER A 274 21.14 2.74 8.33
CA SER A 274 21.91 3.98 8.32
C SER A 274 21.89 4.68 9.69
N ARG A 275 22.89 5.55 9.93
CA ARG A 275 22.91 6.39 11.15
C ARG A 275 21.69 7.30 11.23
N ALA A 276 21.22 7.83 10.11
CA ALA A 276 20.03 8.67 10.05
C ALA A 276 18.80 7.92 10.57
N PHE A 277 18.57 6.68 10.10
CA PHE A 277 17.50 5.83 10.60
C PHE A 277 17.64 5.52 12.11
N LEU A 278 18.86 5.24 12.60
CA LEU A 278 19.05 4.96 14.02
C LEU A 278 18.75 6.19 14.89
N ASN A 279 19.25 7.35 14.52
CA ASN A 279 18.98 8.61 15.23
C ASN A 279 17.49 8.90 15.27
N TYR A 280 16.82 8.68 14.15
CA TYR A 280 15.41 8.82 14.04
C TYR A 280 14.64 7.85 14.97
N ARG A 281 14.90 6.55 14.86
CA ARG A 281 14.15 5.49 15.58
C ARG A 281 14.40 5.47 17.09
N TYR A 282 15.59 5.86 17.52
CA TYR A 282 16.05 5.76 18.91
C TYR A 282 16.34 7.11 19.56
N GLY A 283 16.24 8.22 18.81
CA GLY A 283 16.42 9.59 19.31
C GLY A 283 17.73 9.78 20.08
N ASP A 284 17.66 10.38 21.26
CA ASP A 284 18.81 10.69 22.10
C ASP A 284 19.65 9.45 22.49
N ARG A 285 19.05 8.27 22.54
CA ARG A 285 19.80 7.03 22.81
C ARG A 285 20.77 6.68 21.70
N ALA A 286 20.44 6.98 20.45
CA ALA A 286 21.32 6.72 19.32
C ALA A 286 22.46 7.73 19.25
N SER A 287 22.24 8.99 19.69
CA SER A 287 23.28 10.01 19.76
C SER A 287 24.23 9.81 20.94
N THR A 288 23.72 9.42 22.12
CA THR A 288 24.54 9.22 23.33
C THR A 288 25.24 7.86 23.36
N HIS A 289 24.61 6.80 22.85
CA HIS A 289 25.14 5.44 22.89
C HIS A 289 25.02 4.71 21.55
N PRO A 290 25.62 5.22 20.46
CA PRO A 290 25.43 4.71 19.10
C PRO A 290 25.87 3.24 18.93
N LEU A 291 26.92 2.82 19.61
CA LEU A 291 27.41 1.44 19.56
C LEU A 291 26.43 0.47 20.26
N LEU A 292 25.89 0.85 21.42
CA LEU A 292 24.93 0.01 22.14
C LEU A 292 23.63 -0.18 21.34
N VAL A 293 23.13 0.89 20.71
CA VAL A 293 21.95 0.81 19.83
C VAL A 293 22.23 -0.09 18.63
N ARG A 294 23.42 0.05 18.01
CA ARG A 294 23.79 -0.73 16.83
C ARG A 294 23.97 -2.21 17.12
N ILE A 295 24.57 -2.56 18.28
CA ILE A 295 24.75 -3.94 18.72
C ILE A 295 23.43 -4.53 19.24
N GLY A 296 22.66 -3.77 20.02
CA GLY A 296 21.41 -4.23 20.62
C GLY A 296 20.28 -4.47 19.61
N ARG A 297 20.30 -3.78 18.47
CA ARG A 297 19.26 -3.88 17.45
C ARG A 297 19.09 -5.30 16.87
N PRO A 298 20.13 -6.02 16.40
CA PRO A 298 19.99 -7.41 15.96
C PRO A 298 19.32 -8.32 16.99
N PHE A 299 19.68 -8.19 18.26
CA PHE A 299 19.07 -8.97 19.35
C PHE A 299 17.59 -8.60 19.55
N SER A 300 17.28 -7.31 19.54
CA SER A 300 15.88 -6.84 19.63
C SER A 300 15.03 -7.36 18.45
N LEU A 301 15.57 -7.32 17.23
CA LEU A 301 14.88 -7.84 16.04
C LEU A 301 14.74 -9.37 16.08
N ALA A 302 15.76 -10.10 16.56
CA ALA A 302 15.69 -11.54 16.74
C ALA A 302 14.60 -11.91 17.76
N TRP A 303 14.52 -11.19 18.89
CA TRP A 303 13.47 -11.38 19.89
C TRP A 303 12.06 -11.09 19.32
N GLN A 304 11.90 -9.97 18.62
CA GLN A 304 10.63 -9.63 17.95
C GLN A 304 10.27 -10.69 16.90
N GLY A 305 11.25 -11.18 16.12
CA GLY A 305 11.07 -12.25 15.16
C GLY A 305 10.62 -13.56 15.80
N LEU A 306 11.18 -13.91 16.98
CA LEU A 306 10.76 -15.10 17.75
C LEU A 306 9.30 -14.96 18.22
N LEU A 307 8.94 -13.81 18.77
CA LEU A 307 7.56 -13.53 19.20
C LEU A 307 6.58 -13.56 18.01
N LEU A 308 6.97 -12.97 16.89
CA LEU A 308 6.18 -13.00 15.65
C LEU A 308 6.03 -14.43 15.14
N SER A 309 7.10 -15.23 15.15
CA SER A 309 7.05 -16.64 14.75
C SER A 309 6.06 -17.43 15.60
N GLY A 310 6.04 -17.21 16.91
CA GLY A 310 5.07 -17.81 17.83
C GLY A 310 3.62 -17.41 17.49
N ARG A 311 3.38 -16.13 17.21
CA ARG A 311 2.05 -15.62 16.77
C ARG A 311 1.63 -16.22 15.44
N ILE A 312 2.53 -16.27 14.47
CA ILE A 312 2.30 -16.87 13.15
C ILE A 312 1.95 -18.36 13.32
N LEU A 313 2.76 -19.12 14.06
CA LEU A 313 2.52 -20.54 14.30
C LEU A 313 1.15 -20.77 14.96
N THR A 314 0.82 -20.00 15.99
CA THR A 314 -0.49 -20.06 16.65
C THR A 314 -1.61 -19.75 15.68
N ALA A 315 -1.45 -18.76 14.80
CA ALA A 315 -2.45 -18.41 13.79
C ALA A 315 -2.62 -19.51 12.73
N LEU A 316 -1.52 -20.12 12.30
CA LEU A 316 -1.54 -21.22 11.34
C LEU A 316 -2.20 -22.50 11.89
N LEU A 317 -2.01 -22.77 13.16
CA LEU A 317 -2.58 -23.94 13.85
C LEU A 317 -4.07 -23.78 14.21
N LYS A 318 -4.62 -22.57 14.24
CA LYS A 318 -6.04 -22.35 14.51
C LYS A 318 -6.92 -23.01 13.44
N PRO A 319 -7.97 -23.76 13.82
CA PRO A 319 -8.91 -24.33 12.86
C PRO A 319 -9.59 -23.21 12.05
N ARG A 320 -9.94 -23.50 10.79
CA ARG A 320 -10.70 -22.57 9.94
C ARG A 320 -11.97 -22.13 10.66
N ARG A 321 -12.16 -20.84 10.84
CA ARG A 321 -13.49 -20.29 11.16
C ARG A 321 -14.31 -20.41 9.89
N THR A 322 -15.17 -21.42 9.82
CA THR A 322 -16.17 -21.53 8.78
C THR A 322 -17.17 -20.39 8.95
N GLY A 323 -17.23 -19.48 7.98
CA GLY A 323 -18.40 -18.65 7.72
C GLY A 323 -18.54 -17.33 8.44
N ALA A 324 -17.47 -16.59 8.74
CA ALA A 324 -17.65 -15.19 9.13
C ALA A 324 -16.70 -14.28 8.36
N MET A 325 -17.24 -13.46 7.47
CA MET A 325 -16.59 -12.21 7.07
C MET A 325 -16.25 -11.44 8.37
N PRO A 326 -15.03 -10.82 8.49
CA PRO A 326 -14.71 -10.06 9.69
C PRO A 326 -15.78 -8.99 9.93
N ARG A 327 -16.43 -9.00 11.09
CA ARG A 327 -17.42 -8.01 11.53
C ARG A 327 -16.84 -6.58 11.73
N SER A 328 -15.65 -6.30 11.25
CA SER A 328 -15.01 -4.97 11.31
C SER A 328 -15.55 -3.95 10.30
N LEU A 329 -16.68 -4.23 9.65
CA LEU A 329 -17.33 -3.36 8.67
C LEU A 329 -18.59 -2.67 9.20
N SER A 330 -18.88 -2.77 10.51
CA SER A 330 -20.05 -2.14 11.14
C SER A 330 -19.70 -1.23 12.31
N ARG A 331 -18.58 -0.48 12.21
CA ARG A 331 -18.34 0.65 13.13
C ARG A 331 -17.71 1.81 12.37
#